data_348c0220638e7d9ce834502a889b5e7f
#
_entry.id   348c0220638e7d9ce834502a889b5e7f
#
_cell.length_a   1.000
_cell.length_b   1.000
_cell.length_c   1.000
_cell.angle_alpha   90.00
_cell.angle_beta   90.00
_cell.angle_gamma   90.00
#
_symmetry.space_group_name_H-M   'P 1'
#
loop_
_entity.id
_entity.type
_entity.pdbx_description
1 polymer ?
#
loop_
_entity_poly.entity_id
_entity_poly.type
_entity_poly.pdbx_seq_one_letter_code
_entity_poly.pdbx_strand_id
1 'polypeptide(L)'
;MIYLPTLKPLLGNQDDIYTEINYDKRFTTLDDVTRDEEHIHDFYEIYINLSGDVSFLVEDHVYPIARGDVIVTAPNEIHRCLYHSDCLHEHFCIWIREFPFVTEPLRTRFENSNRLVLPENERDALIAACFALHRARNGEDVFGFGAVKGFFEILETLCASRPETEEAQSLPQNFSRVIAYISQHYTEPACTVAHVCDTFYISKSTLCRHFQRHFQTSPSDYIEAKRFSMAKKLLGAGQSVQSACFGSGFSDCSHFIMRFRKKFGVTPYKYQKEFLK
;
A
#
# COMPACT_ATOMS: atom_id res chain seq x y z
N MET A 1 4.68 -16.02 5.34
CA MET A 1 3.30 -16.35 4.90
C MET A 1 2.67 -17.14 6.03
N ILE A 2 1.65 -16.56 6.69
CA ILE A 2 0.88 -17.30 7.68
C ILE A 2 -0.28 -17.94 6.93
N TYR A 3 -0.21 -19.25 6.81
CA TYR A 3 -1.33 -20.04 6.36
C TYR A 3 -2.20 -20.31 7.60
N LEU A 4 -3.45 -19.82 7.61
CA LEU A 4 -4.41 -20.05 8.68
C LEU A 4 -5.40 -21.17 8.29
N PRO A 5 -4.95 -22.43 8.13
CA PRO A 5 -5.82 -23.53 7.67
C PRO A 5 -6.94 -23.85 8.67
N THR A 6 -6.78 -23.43 9.92
CA THR A 6 -7.74 -23.66 11.01
C THR A 6 -8.98 -22.76 10.95
N LEU A 7 -8.94 -21.67 10.19
CA LEU A 7 -10.11 -20.79 9.99
C LEU A 7 -11.03 -21.27 8.84
N LYS A 8 -10.55 -22.14 7.99
CA LYS A 8 -11.33 -22.68 6.85
C LYS A 8 -12.71 -23.24 7.22
N PRO A 9 -12.87 -24.02 8.33
CA PRO A 9 -14.18 -24.51 8.74
C PRO A 9 -15.11 -23.44 9.32
N LEU A 10 -14.57 -22.34 9.86
CA LEU A 10 -15.34 -21.26 10.49
C LEU A 10 -15.82 -20.22 9.48
N LEU A 11 -15.12 -20.07 8.36
CA LEU A 11 -15.30 -19.00 7.41
C LEU A 11 -15.86 -19.46 6.06
N GLY A 12 -16.17 -20.75 5.92
CA GLY A 12 -16.70 -21.34 4.68
C GLY A 12 -15.62 -21.66 3.64
N ASN A 13 -16.05 -22.22 2.50
CA ASN A 13 -15.17 -22.67 1.41
C ASN A 13 -14.52 -21.53 0.59
N GLN A 14 -14.23 -20.38 1.19
CA GLN A 14 -13.50 -19.33 0.51
C GLN A 14 -12.00 -19.59 0.62
N ASP A 15 -11.34 -19.52 -0.53
CA ASP A 15 -9.92 -19.78 -0.68
C ASP A 15 -9.10 -18.86 0.25
N ASP A 16 -8.32 -19.47 1.08
CA ASP A 16 -7.25 -18.98 1.96
C ASP A 16 -7.21 -17.47 2.29
N ILE A 17 -7.45 -17.11 3.57
CA ILE A 17 -7.06 -15.80 4.10
C ILE A 17 -5.54 -15.68 3.93
N TYR A 18 -5.14 -14.96 2.90
CA TYR A 18 -3.72 -14.67 2.70
C TYR A 18 -3.35 -13.48 3.59
N THR A 19 -2.63 -13.78 4.65
CA THR A 19 -2.06 -12.76 5.54
C THR A 19 -0.57 -13.01 5.68
N GLU A 20 0.21 -11.98 5.45
CA GLU A 20 1.65 -12.00 5.67
C GLU A 20 2.01 -10.93 6.69
N ILE A 21 2.80 -11.29 7.71
CA ILE A 21 3.40 -10.32 8.62
C ILE A 21 4.90 -10.28 8.42
N ASN A 22 5.42 -9.11 8.20
CA ASN A 22 6.83 -8.82 8.07
C ASN A 22 7.26 -7.87 9.18
N TYR A 23 8.37 -8.19 9.83
CA TYR A 23 9.07 -7.30 10.76
C TYR A 23 10.38 -6.91 10.12
N ASP A 24 10.63 -5.61 9.99
CA ASP A 24 11.87 -5.06 9.49
C ASP A 24 12.51 -4.14 10.53
N LYS A 25 13.83 -4.25 10.65
CA LYS A 25 14.66 -3.41 11.48
C LYS A 25 15.99 -3.18 10.80
N ARG A 26 16.19 -1.98 10.27
CA ARG A 26 17.41 -1.65 9.53
C ARG A 26 17.84 -0.21 9.79
N PHE A 27 19.15 0.04 9.73
CA PHE A 27 19.66 1.40 9.64
C PHE A 27 19.47 1.87 8.18
N THR A 28 18.76 2.96 7.99
CA THR A 28 18.46 3.53 6.68
C THR A 28 19.12 4.88 6.56
N THR A 29 19.87 5.10 5.49
CA THR A 29 20.47 6.40 5.17
C THR A 29 19.62 7.11 4.11
N LEU A 30 19.71 8.44 4.06
CA LEU A 30 19.00 9.22 3.02
C LEU A 30 19.49 8.86 1.60
N ASP A 31 20.70 8.37 1.44
CA ASP A 31 21.20 7.87 0.15
C ASP A 31 20.57 6.54 -0.26
N ASP A 32 20.17 5.70 0.70
CA ASP A 32 19.46 4.43 0.42
C ASP A 32 18.00 4.64 0.02
N VAL A 33 17.39 5.74 0.46
CA VAL A 33 15.97 6.08 0.24
C VAL A 33 15.61 6.23 -1.24
N THR A 34 16.59 6.57 -2.09
CA THR A 34 16.38 6.62 -3.54
C THR A 34 16.04 5.26 -4.15
N ARG A 35 16.20 4.18 -3.38
CA ARG A 35 15.93 2.79 -3.79
C ARG A 35 14.60 2.24 -3.28
N ASP A 36 13.99 2.86 -2.26
CA ASP A 36 12.62 2.53 -1.84
C ASP A 36 11.64 3.12 -2.85
N GLU A 37 11.43 2.38 -3.94
CA GLU A 37 10.48 2.76 -4.98
C GLU A 37 9.06 2.81 -4.38
N GLU A 38 8.29 3.79 -4.84
CA GLU A 38 6.83 3.78 -4.64
C GLU A 38 6.30 2.40 -5.00
N HIS A 39 5.58 1.82 -4.07
CA HIS A 39 4.94 0.56 -4.35
C HIS A 39 3.44 0.72 -4.30
N ILE A 40 2.82 -0.10 -5.09
CA ILE A 40 1.40 -0.21 -5.22
C ILE A 40 1.09 -1.70 -5.36
N HIS A 41 0.12 -2.17 -4.63
CA HIS A 41 -0.26 -3.58 -4.60
C HIS A 41 -1.78 -3.73 -4.55
N ASP A 42 -2.27 -4.93 -4.73
CA ASP A 42 -3.69 -5.29 -4.81
C ASP A 42 -4.24 -5.89 -3.51
N PHE A 43 -3.61 -5.58 -2.38
CA PHE A 43 -4.01 -6.03 -1.05
C PHE A 43 -3.95 -4.85 -0.06
N TYR A 44 -4.58 -5.02 1.11
CA TYR A 44 -4.46 -4.08 2.23
C TYR A 44 -3.08 -4.23 2.87
N GLU A 45 -2.46 -3.11 3.20
CA GLU A 45 -1.27 -3.08 4.05
C GLU A 45 -1.58 -2.34 5.35
N ILE A 46 -1.23 -2.96 6.47
CA ILE A 46 -1.22 -2.34 7.78
C ILE A 46 0.23 -2.14 8.16
N TYR A 47 0.67 -0.89 8.16
CA TYR A 47 2.01 -0.49 8.56
C TYR A 47 1.95 0.03 10.00
N ILE A 48 2.83 -0.46 10.87
CA ILE A 48 2.92 -0.06 12.27
C ILE A 48 4.35 0.40 12.54
N ASN A 49 4.53 1.69 12.83
CA ASN A 49 5.84 2.27 13.09
C ASN A 49 6.33 1.93 14.51
N LEU A 50 7.55 1.47 14.65
CA LEU A 50 8.20 1.22 15.94
C LEU A 50 9.30 2.23 16.24
N SER A 51 10.07 2.66 15.23
CA SER A 51 11.08 3.69 15.36
C SER A 51 11.43 4.27 13.99
N GLY A 52 12.06 5.43 14.00
CA GLY A 52 12.57 6.14 12.83
C GLY A 52 12.06 7.58 12.75
N ASP A 53 12.83 8.41 12.09
CA ASP A 53 12.45 9.79 11.74
C ASP A 53 11.80 9.76 10.34
N VAL A 54 10.53 9.40 10.33
CA VAL A 54 9.81 9.08 9.10
C VAL A 54 8.42 9.72 9.07
N SER A 55 7.94 9.96 7.86
CA SER A 55 6.53 10.19 7.55
C SER A 55 6.05 9.11 6.57
N PHE A 56 4.76 8.95 6.44
CA PHE A 56 4.18 8.02 5.49
C PHE A 56 3.32 8.76 4.48
N LEU A 57 3.60 8.58 3.21
CA LEU A 57 2.80 9.11 2.10
C LEU A 57 1.75 8.08 1.71
N VAL A 58 0.50 8.49 1.61
CA VAL A 58 -0.57 7.73 0.96
C VAL A 58 -1.30 8.67 0.01
N GLU A 59 -1.28 8.34 -1.28
CA GLU A 59 -1.87 9.15 -2.34
C GLU A 59 -1.36 10.61 -2.29
N ASP A 60 -2.19 11.54 -1.84
CA ASP A 60 -1.89 12.98 -1.72
C ASP A 60 -1.74 13.46 -0.27
N HIS A 61 -1.70 12.54 0.69
CA HIS A 61 -1.59 12.85 2.11
C HIS A 61 -0.24 12.40 2.68
N VAL A 62 0.43 13.29 3.38
CA VAL A 62 1.65 12.98 4.14
C VAL A 62 1.29 12.95 5.62
N TYR A 63 1.48 11.79 6.22
CA TYR A 63 1.24 11.56 7.64
C TYR A 63 2.58 11.56 8.39
N PRO A 64 2.86 12.56 9.24
CA PRO A 64 3.94 12.41 10.22
C PRO A 64 3.57 11.27 11.15
N ILE A 65 4.49 10.33 11.37
CA ILE A 65 4.21 9.13 12.17
C ILE A 65 5.20 9.01 13.33
N ALA A 66 4.66 8.63 14.47
CA ALA A 66 5.40 8.36 15.69
C ALA A 66 5.40 6.85 16.00
N ARG A 67 6.07 6.46 17.09
CA ARG A 67 6.08 5.08 17.56
C ARG A 67 4.64 4.60 17.89
N GLY A 68 4.25 3.50 17.27
CA GLY A 68 2.95 2.85 17.46
C GLY A 68 1.81 3.45 16.62
N ASP A 69 2.08 4.49 15.82
CA ASP A 69 1.13 4.94 14.83
C ASP A 69 0.94 3.89 13.76
N VAL A 70 -0.27 3.80 13.27
CA VAL A 70 -0.68 2.84 12.24
C VAL A 70 -1.10 3.57 10.98
N ILE A 71 -0.61 3.09 9.85
CA ILE A 71 -1.12 3.47 8.53
C ILE A 71 -1.78 2.23 7.91
N VAL A 72 -2.98 2.40 7.39
CA VAL A 72 -3.67 1.37 6.61
C VAL A 72 -3.85 1.87 5.19
N THR A 73 -3.26 1.15 4.24
CA THR A 73 -3.44 1.43 2.82
C THR A 73 -4.37 0.40 2.19
N ALA A 74 -5.30 0.89 1.38
CA ALA A 74 -6.20 0.06 0.61
C ALA A 74 -5.53 -0.46 -0.67
N PRO A 75 -6.08 -1.51 -1.30
CA PRO A 75 -5.62 -1.96 -2.60
C PRO A 75 -5.57 -0.81 -3.62
N ASN A 76 -4.46 -0.70 -4.33
CA ASN A 76 -4.22 0.29 -5.40
C ASN A 76 -3.98 1.74 -4.91
N GLU A 77 -3.82 1.99 -3.63
CA GLU A 77 -3.29 3.26 -3.13
C GLU A 77 -1.77 3.28 -3.28
N ILE A 78 -1.25 4.35 -3.88
CA ILE A 78 0.20 4.60 -3.93
C ILE A 78 0.64 5.04 -2.54
N HIS A 79 1.66 4.37 -2.02
CA HIS A 79 2.19 4.71 -0.71
C HIS A 79 3.68 4.44 -0.62
N ARG A 80 4.32 5.10 0.36
CA ARG A 80 5.72 4.88 0.72
C ARG A 80 6.07 5.52 2.04
N CYS A 81 7.14 5.01 2.66
CA CYS A 81 7.81 5.67 3.78
C CYS A 81 8.69 6.80 3.26
N LEU A 82 8.66 7.97 3.91
CA LEU A 82 9.49 9.14 3.65
C LEU A 82 10.45 9.32 4.82
N TYR A 83 11.75 9.25 4.58
CA TYR A 83 12.78 9.39 5.61
C TYR A 83 13.24 10.84 5.66
N HIS A 84 13.45 11.38 6.87
CA HIS A 84 13.87 12.77 7.10
C HIS A 84 15.32 12.87 7.56
N SER A 85 15.87 11.80 8.14
CA SER A 85 17.27 11.71 8.56
C SER A 85 17.75 10.26 8.46
N ASP A 86 19.07 10.08 8.53
CA ASP A 86 19.66 8.75 8.73
C ASP A 86 19.21 8.21 10.09
N CYS A 87 18.50 7.10 10.09
CA CYS A 87 17.90 6.58 11.33
C CYS A 87 17.81 5.06 11.36
N LEU A 88 17.73 4.52 12.57
CA LEU A 88 17.29 3.15 12.77
C LEU A 88 15.77 3.12 12.56
N HIS A 89 15.35 2.50 11.47
CA HIS A 89 13.94 2.33 11.14
C HIS A 89 13.48 0.92 11.48
N GLU A 90 12.41 0.82 12.26
CA GLU A 90 11.83 -0.42 12.73
C GLU A 90 10.31 -0.37 12.60
N HIS A 91 9.72 -1.39 11.96
CA HIS A 91 8.29 -1.42 11.69
C HIS A 91 7.75 -2.84 11.48
N PHE A 92 6.44 -2.98 11.58
CA PHE A 92 5.70 -4.12 11.06
C PHE A 92 4.91 -3.73 9.82
N CYS A 93 4.86 -4.63 8.83
CA CYS A 93 3.91 -4.62 7.73
C CYS A 93 3.06 -5.89 7.77
N ILE A 94 1.74 -5.75 7.77
CA ILE A 94 0.79 -6.86 7.68
C ILE A 94 0.04 -6.71 6.36
N TRP A 95 0.16 -7.69 5.48
CA TRP A 95 -0.51 -7.71 4.18
C TRP A 95 -1.71 -8.63 4.23
N ILE A 96 -2.87 -8.11 3.78
CA ILE A 96 -4.14 -8.84 3.82
C ILE A 96 -4.77 -8.77 2.43
N ARG A 97 -4.88 -9.91 1.76
CA ARG A 97 -5.66 -10.00 0.53
C ARG A 97 -7.14 -9.81 0.81
N GLU A 98 -7.88 -9.41 -0.24
CA GLU A 98 -9.32 -9.17 -0.13
C GLU A 98 -10.04 -10.38 0.47
N PHE A 99 -10.55 -10.17 1.66
CA PHE A 99 -11.39 -11.12 2.38
C PHE A 99 -12.47 -10.30 3.12
N PRO A 100 -13.72 -10.27 2.61
CA PRO A 100 -14.73 -9.30 3.06
C PRO A 100 -14.93 -9.24 4.58
N PHE A 101 -14.87 -10.37 5.27
CA PHE A 101 -15.03 -10.40 6.73
C PHE A 101 -13.98 -9.55 7.47
N VAL A 102 -12.77 -9.44 6.93
CA VAL A 102 -11.66 -8.67 7.49
C VAL A 102 -11.56 -7.29 6.83
N THR A 103 -11.70 -7.26 5.50
CA THR A 103 -11.40 -6.06 4.72
C THR A 103 -12.54 -5.04 4.71
N GLU A 104 -13.81 -5.47 4.89
CA GLU A 104 -14.94 -4.55 5.01
C GLU A 104 -14.85 -3.66 6.28
N PRO A 105 -14.59 -4.21 7.48
CA PRO A 105 -14.37 -3.38 8.66
C PRO A 105 -13.20 -2.40 8.49
N LEU A 106 -12.08 -2.83 7.92
CA LEU A 106 -10.92 -1.97 7.64
C LEU A 106 -11.30 -0.87 6.65
N ARG A 107 -11.97 -1.20 5.54
CA ARG A 107 -12.42 -0.22 4.54
C ARG A 107 -13.31 0.84 5.17
N THR A 108 -14.31 0.44 5.94
CA THR A 108 -15.24 1.36 6.60
C THR A 108 -14.51 2.24 7.61
N ARG A 109 -13.58 1.65 8.35
CA ARG A 109 -12.85 2.33 9.41
C ARG A 109 -11.86 3.37 8.87
N PHE A 110 -11.22 3.09 7.74
CA PHE A 110 -10.19 3.92 7.14
C PHE A 110 -10.66 4.66 5.87
N GLU A 111 -11.97 4.77 5.65
CA GLU A 111 -12.55 5.46 4.49
C GLU A 111 -12.14 6.94 4.38
N ASN A 112 -11.96 7.61 5.51
CA ASN A 112 -11.68 9.05 5.55
C ASN A 112 -10.26 9.40 6.01
N SER A 113 -9.48 8.45 6.45
CA SER A 113 -8.10 8.66 6.89
C SER A 113 -7.34 7.33 6.94
N ASN A 114 -6.17 7.30 6.36
CA ASN A 114 -5.29 6.13 6.39
C ASN A 114 -4.54 5.99 7.73
N ARG A 115 -4.55 7.01 8.61
CA ARG A 115 -3.80 7.01 9.86
C ARG A 115 -4.68 6.73 11.06
N LEU A 116 -4.15 5.94 12.00
CA LEU A 116 -4.68 5.74 13.33
C LEU A 116 -3.59 6.03 14.36
N VAL A 117 -3.88 6.97 15.25
CA VAL A 117 -3.08 7.25 16.45
C VAL A 117 -3.80 6.62 17.63
N LEU A 118 -3.10 5.81 18.40
CA LEU A 118 -3.64 5.09 19.54
C LEU A 118 -3.19 5.72 20.87
N PRO A 119 -4.03 5.68 21.91
CA PRO A 119 -3.59 5.93 23.28
C PRO A 119 -2.41 5.01 23.66
N GLU A 120 -1.56 5.46 24.58
CA GLU A 120 -0.32 4.77 24.92
C GLU A 120 -0.54 3.29 25.33
N ASN A 121 -1.55 3.03 26.14
CA ASN A 121 -1.89 1.68 26.59
C ASN A 121 -2.36 0.75 25.45
N GLU A 122 -3.13 1.27 24.50
CA GLU A 122 -3.59 0.51 23.32
C GLU A 122 -2.44 0.31 22.34
N ARG A 123 -1.57 1.30 22.19
CA ARG A 123 -0.36 1.26 21.36
C ARG A 123 0.60 0.16 21.79
N ASP A 124 0.90 0.09 23.09
CA ASP A 124 1.79 -0.95 23.61
C ASP A 124 1.15 -2.36 23.52
N ALA A 125 -0.16 -2.48 23.71
CA ALA A 125 -0.88 -3.73 23.50
C ALA A 125 -0.83 -4.17 22.03
N LEU A 126 -1.05 -3.25 21.07
CA LEU A 126 -0.93 -3.53 19.65
C LEU A 126 0.49 -4.01 19.26
N ILE A 127 1.52 -3.32 19.74
CA ILE A 127 2.91 -3.70 19.48
C ILE A 127 3.20 -5.09 20.06
N ALA A 128 2.74 -5.38 21.27
CA ALA A 128 2.90 -6.69 21.88
C ALA A 128 2.20 -7.81 21.07
N ALA A 129 0.99 -7.54 20.56
CA ALA A 129 0.26 -8.46 19.69
C ALA A 129 1.02 -8.71 18.36
N CYS A 130 1.62 -7.68 17.76
CA CYS A 130 2.44 -7.82 16.56
C CYS A 130 3.68 -8.71 16.81
N PHE A 131 4.38 -8.51 17.91
CA PHE A 131 5.50 -9.38 18.26
C PHE A 131 5.06 -10.81 18.58
N ALA A 132 3.91 -11.01 19.24
CA ALA A 132 3.36 -12.34 19.50
C ALA A 132 3.03 -13.06 18.18
N LEU A 133 2.38 -12.37 17.24
CA LEU A 133 2.08 -12.88 15.91
C LEU A 133 3.36 -13.22 15.12
N HIS A 134 4.37 -12.35 15.19
CA HIS A 134 5.66 -12.59 14.53
C HIS A 134 6.40 -13.82 15.10
N ARG A 135 6.43 -14.00 16.43
CA ARG A 135 7.01 -15.19 17.08
C ARG A 135 6.25 -16.47 16.71
N ALA A 136 4.92 -16.44 16.73
CA ALA A 136 4.10 -17.57 16.32
C ALA A 136 4.41 -18.06 14.91
N ARG A 137 4.72 -17.13 13.98
CA ARG A 137 5.19 -17.46 12.63
C ARG A 137 6.51 -18.24 12.61
N ASN A 138 7.41 -17.96 13.55
CA ASN A 138 8.74 -18.56 13.59
C ASN A 138 8.79 -19.94 14.28
N GLY A 139 7.63 -20.57 14.50
CA GLY A 139 7.53 -21.95 14.99
C GLY A 139 7.37 -22.10 16.50
N GLU A 140 7.17 -21.00 17.24
CA GLU A 140 6.90 -21.05 18.67
C GLU A 140 5.44 -21.49 18.97
N ASP A 141 4.57 -21.44 17.97
CA ASP A 141 3.14 -21.80 18.06
C ASP A 141 2.83 -23.03 17.21
N VAL A 142 2.92 -24.20 17.84
CA VAL A 142 2.78 -25.51 17.16
C VAL A 142 1.39 -25.69 16.51
N PHE A 143 0.36 -25.06 17.04
CA PHE A 143 -1.02 -25.22 16.57
C PHE A 143 -1.59 -23.98 15.86
N GLY A 144 -0.84 -22.88 15.79
CA GLY A 144 -1.26 -21.63 15.15
C GLY A 144 -2.31 -20.82 15.95
N PHE A 145 -2.70 -21.23 17.15
CA PHE A 145 -3.72 -20.51 17.93
C PHE A 145 -3.27 -19.12 18.37
N GLY A 146 -2.00 -18.97 18.76
CA GLY A 146 -1.43 -17.69 19.12
C GLY A 146 -1.35 -16.73 17.91
N ALA A 147 -1.06 -17.26 16.73
CA ALA A 147 -1.07 -16.48 15.48
C ALA A 147 -2.48 -15.98 15.16
N VAL A 148 -3.49 -16.86 15.23
CA VAL A 148 -4.90 -16.50 15.02
C VAL A 148 -5.35 -15.46 16.03
N LYS A 149 -5.09 -15.69 17.31
CA LYS A 149 -5.44 -14.75 18.40
C LYS A 149 -4.80 -13.38 18.16
N GLY A 150 -3.48 -13.34 17.98
CA GLY A 150 -2.74 -12.08 17.76
C GLY A 150 -3.24 -11.30 16.55
N PHE A 151 -3.56 -11.99 15.46
CA PHE A 151 -4.13 -11.35 14.27
C PHE A 151 -5.49 -10.69 14.55
N PHE A 152 -6.40 -11.39 15.23
CA PHE A 152 -7.71 -10.81 15.58
C PHE A 152 -7.62 -9.73 16.66
N GLU A 153 -6.71 -9.81 17.61
CA GLU A 153 -6.44 -8.73 18.58
C GLU A 153 -5.98 -7.45 17.85
N ILE A 154 -5.11 -7.58 16.85
CA ILE A 154 -4.69 -6.45 16.02
C ILE A 154 -5.90 -5.85 15.28
N LEU A 155 -6.71 -6.67 14.60
CA LEU A 155 -7.88 -6.20 13.87
C LEU A 155 -8.92 -5.55 14.80
N GLU A 156 -9.19 -6.13 15.96
CA GLU A 156 -10.08 -5.57 16.95
C GLU A 156 -9.62 -4.19 17.39
N THR A 157 -8.34 -4.04 17.74
CA THR A 157 -7.75 -2.75 18.09
C THR A 157 -7.95 -1.73 16.98
N LEU A 158 -7.61 -2.08 15.74
CA LEU A 158 -7.71 -1.16 14.59
C LEU A 158 -9.17 -0.73 14.31
N CYS A 159 -10.13 -1.64 14.47
CA CYS A 159 -11.53 -1.37 14.16
C CYS A 159 -12.31 -0.71 15.30
N ALA A 160 -11.94 -0.99 16.56
CA ALA A 160 -12.64 -0.49 17.74
C ALA A 160 -12.12 0.87 18.23
N SER A 161 -10.85 1.17 18.00
CA SER A 161 -10.25 2.41 18.48
C SER A 161 -10.83 3.64 17.79
N ARG A 162 -11.05 4.72 18.54
CA ARG A 162 -11.46 6.00 17.96
C ARG A 162 -10.23 6.73 17.42
N PRO A 163 -10.29 7.29 16.19
CA PRO A 163 -9.19 8.10 15.69
C PRO A 163 -9.03 9.35 16.54
N GLU A 164 -7.81 9.65 16.96
CA GLU A 164 -7.48 11.01 17.32
C GLU A 164 -7.44 11.83 16.02
N THR A 165 -8.15 12.95 16.02
CA THR A 165 -8.24 13.84 14.86
C THR A 165 -6.98 14.71 14.74
N GLU A 166 -5.86 14.12 14.40
CA GLU A 166 -4.74 14.90 13.88
C GLU A 166 -4.86 15.01 12.36
N GLU A 167 -4.91 16.24 11.88
CA GLU A 167 -5.01 16.51 10.45
C GLU A 167 -3.74 16.04 9.73
N ALA A 168 -3.92 15.26 8.69
CA ALA A 168 -2.86 14.98 7.73
C ALA A 168 -2.34 16.30 7.14
N GLN A 169 -1.03 16.43 6.97
CA GLN A 169 -0.49 17.56 6.23
C GLN A 169 -0.89 17.38 4.75
N SER A 170 -1.88 18.17 4.34
CA SER A 170 -2.31 18.17 2.94
C SER A 170 -1.20 18.77 2.07
N LEU A 171 -1.03 18.19 0.89
CA LEU A 171 -0.21 18.78 -0.17
C LEU A 171 -0.71 20.21 -0.50
N PRO A 172 0.15 21.07 -1.06
CA PRO A 172 -0.29 22.38 -1.53
C PRO A 172 -1.55 22.24 -2.40
N GLN A 173 -2.59 23.01 -2.13
CA GLN A 173 -3.93 22.86 -2.73
C GLN A 173 -3.91 22.67 -4.25
N ASN A 174 -3.06 23.43 -4.96
CA ASN A 174 -2.93 23.28 -6.42
C ASN A 174 -2.34 21.93 -6.81
N PHE A 175 -1.45 21.37 -6.00
CA PHE A 175 -0.83 20.09 -6.29
C PHE A 175 -1.74 18.91 -5.94
N SER A 176 -2.49 19.00 -4.83
CA SER A 176 -3.55 18.02 -4.48
C SER A 176 -4.59 17.90 -5.61
N ARG A 177 -4.97 19.01 -6.25
CA ARG A 177 -5.88 18.97 -7.41
C ARG A 177 -5.28 18.22 -8.61
N VAL A 178 -3.97 18.35 -8.84
CA VAL A 178 -3.27 17.60 -9.89
C VAL A 178 -3.30 16.11 -9.59
N ILE A 179 -3.01 15.71 -8.35
CA ILE A 179 -3.02 14.30 -7.92
C ILE A 179 -4.43 13.72 -8.01
N ALA A 180 -5.44 14.43 -7.51
CA ALA A 180 -6.84 14.02 -7.62
C ALA A 180 -7.26 13.82 -9.09
N TYR A 181 -6.86 14.74 -9.99
CA TYR A 181 -7.11 14.61 -11.41
C TYR A 181 -6.47 13.36 -12.00
N ILE A 182 -5.18 13.12 -11.73
CA ILE A 182 -4.47 11.92 -12.21
C ILE A 182 -5.17 10.66 -11.67
N SER A 183 -5.56 10.63 -10.39
CA SER A 183 -6.24 9.50 -9.75
C SER A 183 -7.61 9.20 -10.38
N GLN A 184 -8.28 10.18 -10.93
CA GLN A 184 -9.56 10.00 -11.63
C GLN A 184 -9.40 9.61 -13.11
N HIS A 185 -8.30 10.01 -13.76
CA HIS A 185 -8.15 9.93 -15.22
C HIS A 185 -6.99 9.04 -15.70
N TYR A 186 -6.21 8.42 -14.81
CA TYR A 186 -5.00 7.65 -15.22
C TYR A 186 -5.29 6.49 -16.18
N THR A 187 -6.51 5.94 -16.18
CA THR A 187 -6.92 4.89 -17.12
C THR A 187 -7.26 5.41 -18.52
N GLU A 188 -7.34 6.73 -18.68
CA GLU A 188 -7.53 7.33 -19.98
C GLU A 188 -6.18 7.47 -20.69
N PRO A 189 -6.01 6.98 -21.95
CA PRO A 189 -4.75 7.13 -22.68
C PRO A 189 -4.30 8.58 -22.83
N ALA A 190 -5.27 9.52 -22.83
CA ALA A 190 -5.01 10.96 -22.88
C ALA A 190 -4.35 11.52 -21.61
N CYS A 191 -4.46 10.85 -20.46
CA CYS A 191 -3.83 11.29 -19.22
C CYS A 191 -2.32 11.11 -19.32
N THR A 192 -1.65 12.11 -19.89
CA THR A 192 -0.21 12.20 -20.05
C THR A 192 0.35 13.38 -19.26
N VAL A 193 1.66 13.39 -19.02
CA VAL A 193 2.35 14.53 -18.37
C VAL A 193 2.08 15.85 -19.10
N ALA A 194 2.10 15.83 -20.44
CA ALA A 194 1.80 17.02 -21.26
C ALA A 194 0.35 17.50 -21.01
N HIS A 195 -0.60 16.59 -21.09
CA HIS A 195 -2.01 16.91 -20.87
C HIS A 195 -2.29 17.47 -19.45
N VAL A 196 -1.65 16.90 -18.42
CA VAL A 196 -1.72 17.42 -17.05
C VAL A 196 -1.14 18.84 -16.97
N CYS A 197 0.02 19.09 -17.61
CA CYS A 197 0.62 20.42 -17.65
C CYS A 197 -0.32 21.44 -18.31
N ASP A 198 -0.96 21.08 -19.43
CA ASP A 198 -1.89 21.95 -20.15
C ASP A 198 -3.16 22.20 -19.35
N THR A 199 -3.72 21.18 -18.72
CA THR A 199 -4.96 21.26 -17.90
C THR A 199 -4.80 22.19 -16.71
N PHE A 200 -3.64 22.14 -16.05
CA PHE A 200 -3.39 22.93 -14.83
C PHE A 200 -2.55 24.18 -15.07
N TYR A 201 -2.22 24.49 -16.33
CA TYR A 201 -1.40 25.66 -16.70
C TYR A 201 -0.06 25.71 -15.95
N ILE A 202 0.60 24.56 -15.80
CA ILE A 202 1.88 24.44 -15.11
C ILE A 202 2.97 23.92 -16.06
N SER A 203 4.20 24.41 -15.88
CA SER A 203 5.32 23.90 -16.66
C SER A 203 5.69 22.47 -16.25
N LYS A 204 6.20 21.67 -17.22
CA LYS A 204 6.71 20.32 -16.95
C LYS A 204 7.77 20.32 -15.84
N SER A 205 8.66 21.32 -15.83
CA SER A 205 9.70 21.44 -14.80
C SER A 205 9.11 21.68 -13.40
N THR A 206 8.05 22.50 -13.30
CA THR A 206 7.33 22.73 -12.04
C THR A 206 6.66 21.47 -11.57
N LEU A 207 5.95 20.77 -12.47
CA LEU A 207 5.30 19.49 -12.15
C LEU A 207 6.32 18.45 -11.66
N CYS A 208 7.42 18.24 -12.40
CA CYS A 208 8.47 17.32 -12.01
C CYS A 208 9.09 17.67 -10.65
N ARG A 209 9.31 18.96 -10.37
CA ARG A 209 9.83 19.39 -9.06
C ARG A 209 8.85 19.10 -7.92
N HIS A 210 7.54 19.28 -8.11
CA HIS A 210 6.55 18.89 -7.11
C HIS A 210 6.52 17.39 -6.88
N PHE A 211 6.51 16.59 -7.95
CA PHE A 211 6.56 15.14 -7.83
C PHE A 211 7.84 14.67 -7.13
N GLN A 212 9.02 15.22 -7.53
CA GLN A 212 10.27 14.87 -6.87
C GLN A 212 10.29 15.25 -5.41
N ARG A 213 9.75 16.43 -5.05
CA ARG A 213 9.73 16.91 -3.66
C ARG A 213 8.81 16.10 -2.76
N HIS A 214 7.61 15.76 -3.23
CA HIS A 214 6.56 15.17 -2.39
C HIS A 214 6.46 13.66 -2.55
N PHE A 215 6.77 13.12 -3.74
CA PHE A 215 6.66 11.69 -4.05
C PHE A 215 8.02 11.06 -4.38
N GLN A 216 9.10 11.82 -4.49
CA GLN A 216 10.45 11.38 -4.88
C GLN A 216 10.44 10.54 -6.17
N THR A 217 9.51 10.78 -7.06
CA THR A 217 9.33 10.10 -8.34
C THR A 217 9.07 11.10 -9.46
N SER A 218 8.99 10.63 -10.71
CA SER A 218 8.53 11.47 -11.81
C SER A 218 7.01 11.38 -12.01
N PRO A 219 6.36 12.43 -12.56
CA PRO A 219 4.94 12.38 -12.91
C PRO A 219 4.60 11.22 -13.85
N SER A 220 5.51 10.86 -14.75
CA SER A 220 5.33 9.76 -15.70
C SER A 220 5.32 8.41 -15.00
N ASP A 221 6.26 8.19 -14.07
CA ASP A 221 6.38 6.93 -13.34
C ASP A 221 5.19 6.77 -12.38
N TYR A 222 4.71 7.87 -11.78
CA TYR A 222 3.51 7.86 -10.95
C TYR A 222 2.26 7.43 -11.74
N ILE A 223 2.00 8.04 -12.92
CA ILE A 223 0.87 7.65 -13.78
C ILE A 223 1.03 6.19 -14.22
N GLU A 224 2.24 5.78 -14.59
CA GLU A 224 2.51 4.41 -15.00
C GLU A 224 2.30 3.40 -13.86
N ALA A 225 2.71 3.73 -12.63
CA ALA A 225 2.51 2.90 -11.46
C ALA A 225 1.01 2.63 -11.22
N LYS A 226 0.17 3.68 -11.27
CA LYS A 226 -1.29 3.52 -11.17
C LYS A 226 -1.88 2.66 -12.29
N ARG A 227 -1.41 2.84 -13.53
CA ARG A 227 -1.84 2.00 -14.66
C ARG A 227 -1.46 0.53 -14.47
N PHE A 228 -0.25 0.25 -13.99
CA PHE A 228 0.16 -1.12 -13.71
C PHE A 228 -0.64 -1.76 -12.59
N SER A 229 -1.02 -1.01 -11.56
CA SER A 229 -1.90 -1.52 -10.53
C SER A 229 -3.27 -1.93 -11.09
N MET A 230 -3.88 -1.04 -11.89
CA MET A 230 -5.14 -1.38 -12.57
C MET A 230 -4.97 -2.60 -13.49
N ALA A 231 -3.87 -2.68 -14.25
CA ALA A 231 -3.59 -3.84 -15.10
C ALA A 231 -3.52 -5.15 -14.29
N LYS A 232 -2.83 -5.14 -13.14
CA LYS A 232 -2.76 -6.29 -12.23
C LYS A 232 -4.14 -6.69 -11.72
N LYS A 233 -4.98 -5.72 -11.32
CA LYS A 233 -6.37 -5.96 -10.91
C LYS A 233 -7.19 -6.61 -12.02
N LEU A 234 -7.10 -6.10 -13.25
CA LEU A 234 -7.83 -6.66 -14.40
C LEU A 234 -7.34 -8.06 -14.77
N LEU A 235 -6.01 -8.31 -14.70
CA LEU A 235 -5.44 -9.63 -14.92
C LEU A 235 -5.87 -10.62 -13.83
N GLY A 236 -5.87 -10.21 -12.56
CA GLY A 236 -6.35 -11.01 -11.44
C GLY A 236 -7.84 -11.34 -11.55
N ALA A 237 -8.65 -10.44 -12.13
CA ALA A 237 -10.05 -10.68 -12.46
C ALA A 237 -10.26 -11.57 -13.73
N GLY A 238 -9.19 -12.14 -14.29
CA GLY A 238 -9.27 -13.06 -15.44
C GLY A 238 -9.39 -12.38 -16.81
N GLN A 239 -9.27 -11.06 -16.90
CA GLN A 239 -9.32 -10.37 -18.18
C GLN A 239 -8.12 -10.69 -19.06
N SER A 240 -8.29 -10.69 -20.39
CA SER A 240 -7.19 -10.92 -21.31
C SER A 240 -6.09 -9.86 -21.14
N VAL A 241 -4.84 -10.22 -21.49
CA VAL A 241 -3.71 -9.28 -21.44
C VAL A 241 -3.98 -8.01 -22.27
N GLN A 242 -4.67 -8.16 -23.40
CA GLN A 242 -5.05 -7.03 -24.24
C GLN A 242 -6.10 -6.14 -23.55
N SER A 243 -7.14 -6.73 -22.96
CA SER A 243 -8.17 -5.99 -22.21
C SER A 243 -7.56 -5.28 -21.00
N ALA A 244 -6.66 -5.95 -20.26
CA ALA A 244 -5.96 -5.36 -19.13
C ALA A 244 -5.05 -4.19 -19.55
N CYS A 245 -4.36 -4.32 -20.68
CA CYS A 245 -3.55 -3.25 -21.26
C CYS A 245 -4.40 -1.99 -21.52
N PHE A 246 -5.43 -2.12 -22.35
CA PHE A 246 -6.24 -0.96 -22.74
C PHE A 246 -7.12 -0.44 -21.59
N GLY A 247 -7.69 -1.34 -20.78
CA GLY A 247 -8.52 -0.97 -19.63
C GLY A 247 -7.74 -0.28 -18.50
N SER A 248 -6.41 -0.39 -18.49
CA SER A 248 -5.53 0.32 -17.56
C SER A 248 -4.92 1.61 -18.13
N GLY A 249 -5.27 1.99 -19.36
CA GLY A 249 -4.85 3.26 -19.97
C GLY A 249 -3.56 3.20 -20.80
N PHE A 250 -3.00 2.01 -21.06
CA PHE A 250 -1.93 1.86 -22.02
C PHE A 250 -2.50 1.84 -23.44
N SER A 251 -1.79 2.47 -24.38
CA SER A 251 -2.19 2.52 -25.79
C SER A 251 -1.47 1.50 -26.68
N ASP A 252 -0.40 0.87 -26.17
CA ASP A 252 0.44 -0.09 -26.91
C ASP A 252 0.70 -1.33 -26.06
N CYS A 253 0.14 -2.48 -26.49
CA CYS A 253 0.30 -3.74 -25.76
C CYS A 253 1.72 -4.29 -25.79
N SER A 254 2.48 -4.07 -26.85
CA SER A 254 3.87 -4.55 -26.94
C SER A 254 4.74 -3.81 -25.91
N HIS A 255 4.60 -2.50 -25.86
CA HIS A 255 5.28 -1.65 -24.90
C HIS A 255 4.83 -1.98 -23.44
N PHE A 256 3.52 -2.16 -23.23
CA PHE A 256 2.98 -2.59 -21.93
C PHE A 256 3.60 -3.90 -21.45
N ILE A 257 3.63 -4.96 -22.30
CA ILE A 257 4.18 -6.26 -21.92
C ILE A 257 5.68 -6.15 -21.56
N MET A 258 6.43 -5.39 -22.34
CA MET A 258 7.86 -5.18 -22.08
C MET A 258 8.10 -4.44 -20.76
N ARG A 259 7.37 -3.36 -20.52
CA ARG A 259 7.48 -2.55 -19.29
C ARG A 259 7.00 -3.33 -18.06
N PHE A 260 5.89 -4.05 -18.16
CA PHE A 260 5.37 -4.91 -17.11
C PHE A 260 6.41 -5.98 -16.69
N ARG A 261 7.02 -6.68 -17.70
CA ARG A 261 8.07 -7.65 -17.43
C ARG A 261 9.30 -7.02 -16.77
N LYS A 262 9.70 -5.81 -17.23
CA LYS A 262 10.83 -5.10 -16.62
C LYS A 262 10.56 -4.76 -15.16
N LYS A 263 9.34 -4.33 -14.83
CA LYS A 263 8.97 -3.90 -13.48
C LYS A 263 8.72 -5.07 -12.53
N PHE A 264 8.04 -6.12 -12.99
CA PHE A 264 7.58 -7.23 -12.12
C PHE A 264 8.33 -8.55 -12.32
N GLY A 265 9.32 -8.59 -13.20
CA GLY A 265 10.12 -9.79 -13.49
C GLY A 265 9.41 -10.86 -14.32
N VAL A 266 8.08 -10.78 -14.47
CA VAL A 266 7.24 -11.75 -15.19
C VAL A 266 6.37 -11.05 -16.24
N THR A 267 5.95 -11.79 -17.26
CA THR A 267 5.01 -11.23 -18.26
C THR A 267 3.59 -11.13 -17.68
N PRO A 268 2.71 -10.23 -18.20
CA PRO A 268 1.32 -10.14 -17.77
C PRO A 268 0.58 -11.49 -17.85
N TYR A 269 0.84 -12.29 -18.88
CA TYR A 269 0.24 -13.61 -19.05
C TYR A 269 0.70 -14.59 -17.96
N LYS A 270 2.00 -14.60 -17.62
CA LYS A 270 2.53 -15.45 -16.56
C LYS A 270 1.98 -15.01 -15.21
N TYR A 271 1.95 -13.71 -14.93
CA TYR A 271 1.33 -13.14 -13.73
C TYR A 271 -0.12 -13.60 -13.57
N GLN A 272 -0.93 -13.48 -14.62
CA GLN A 272 -2.32 -13.95 -14.61
C GLN A 272 -2.45 -15.45 -14.28
N LYS A 273 -1.60 -16.29 -14.87
CA LYS A 273 -1.61 -17.73 -14.63
C LYS A 273 -1.23 -18.11 -13.20
N GLU A 274 -0.36 -17.35 -12.58
CA GLU A 274 0.03 -17.54 -11.17
C GLU A 274 -1.06 -17.08 -10.20
N PHE A 275 -1.87 -16.10 -10.60
CA PHE A 275 -2.97 -15.56 -9.80
C PHE A 275 -4.26 -16.40 -9.87
N LEU A 276 -4.49 -17.10 -10.98
CA LEU A 276 -5.68 -17.93 -11.21
C LEU A 276 -5.49 -19.40 -10.78
N LYS A 277 -4.36 -19.72 -10.12
CA LYS A 277 -4.10 -21.01 -9.48
C LYS A 277 -4.50 -20.96 -8.01
#